data_a9bd057dc93eb87747e1ff7e2d11548c
#
_entry.id   a9bd057dc93eb87747e1ff7e2d11548c
#
_cell.length_a   1.000
_cell.length_b   1.000
_cell.length_c   1.000
_cell.angle_alpha   90.00
_cell.angle_beta   90.00
_cell.angle_gamma   90.00
#
_symmetry.space_group_name_H-M   'P 1'
#
loop_
_entity.id
_entity.type
_entity.pdbx_description
1 polymer ?
#
loop_
_entity_poly.entity_id
_entity_poly.type
_entity_poly.pdbx_seq_one_letter_code
_entity_poly.pdbx_strand_id
1 'polypeptide(L)'
;MEAEINMRITKKQGGIIGGAVAVVLIAAAIGVHAHYQNRWYPGSTFNKVDVSGMIYEESVKKVKKSIDSYKLKIKGRNNGQEVISGKEIDLAFKTESHVKDAYKKQHSQSVFSTIFGGKKTKVTAVALSEQKLKAKLKQSVLIKGSDTYKITKPVDATIVYSADKKYGVIQKEDEGNY
;
A
#
# COMPACT_ATOMS: atom_id res chain seq x y z
N MET A 1 49.88 -20.94 -16.69
CA MET A 1 49.91 -20.52 -18.13
C MET A 1 48.47 -20.14 -18.47
N GLU A 2 48.09 -18.89 -18.15
CA GLU A 2 46.74 -18.36 -18.46
C GLU A 2 46.77 -17.88 -19.91
N ALA A 3 45.94 -18.49 -20.75
CA ALA A 3 45.73 -18.05 -22.13
C ALA A 3 44.78 -16.87 -22.10
N GLU A 4 45.29 -15.64 -22.20
CA GLU A 4 44.49 -14.46 -22.49
C GLU A 4 43.89 -14.60 -23.91
N ILE A 5 42.62 -14.90 -23.98
CA ILE A 5 41.86 -14.87 -25.26
C ILE A 5 41.61 -13.39 -25.61
N ASN A 6 42.58 -12.81 -26.32
CA ASN A 6 42.48 -11.45 -26.82
C ASN A 6 41.63 -11.44 -28.10
N MET A 7 40.29 -11.37 -27.94
CA MET A 7 39.34 -11.38 -29.06
C MET A 7 39.31 -10.00 -29.73
N ARG A 8 40.17 -9.75 -30.69
CA ARG A 8 40.14 -8.55 -31.53
C ARG A 8 38.95 -8.59 -32.49
N ILE A 9 37.85 -7.92 -32.09
CA ILE A 9 36.70 -7.73 -32.95
C ILE A 9 37.07 -6.82 -34.12
N THR A 10 37.00 -7.31 -35.36
CA THR A 10 37.21 -6.48 -36.54
C THR A 10 36.07 -5.50 -36.76
N LYS A 11 36.30 -4.33 -37.39
CA LYS A 11 35.27 -3.30 -37.66
C LYS A 11 34.02 -3.89 -38.34
N LYS A 12 34.18 -4.84 -39.25
CA LYS A 12 33.06 -5.57 -39.91
C LYS A 12 32.25 -6.42 -38.92
N GLN A 13 32.93 -7.16 -38.05
CA GLN A 13 32.28 -7.97 -37.01
C GLN A 13 31.55 -7.11 -36.00
N GLY A 14 32.13 -5.95 -35.59
CA GLY A 14 31.50 -4.97 -34.73
C GLY A 14 30.21 -4.40 -35.34
N GLY A 15 30.18 -4.13 -36.63
CA GLY A 15 28.99 -3.65 -37.35
C GLY A 15 27.86 -4.71 -37.40
N ILE A 16 28.21 -5.98 -37.66
CA ILE A 16 27.22 -7.08 -37.69
C ILE A 16 26.65 -7.34 -36.30
N ILE A 17 27.50 -7.38 -35.25
CA ILE A 17 27.07 -7.58 -33.87
C ILE A 17 26.20 -6.39 -33.42
N GLY A 18 26.58 -5.14 -33.72
CA GLY A 18 25.79 -3.97 -33.39
C GLY A 18 24.42 -3.97 -34.07
N GLY A 19 24.37 -4.38 -35.38
CA GLY A 19 23.11 -4.50 -36.08
C GLY A 19 22.20 -5.60 -35.52
N ALA A 20 22.74 -6.76 -35.15
CA ALA A 20 21.97 -7.84 -34.55
C ALA A 20 21.41 -7.41 -33.17
N VAL A 21 22.20 -6.76 -32.32
CA VAL A 21 21.75 -6.23 -31.04
C VAL A 21 20.61 -5.19 -31.21
N ALA A 22 20.75 -4.29 -32.19
CA ALA A 22 19.73 -3.29 -32.47
C ALA A 22 18.39 -3.93 -32.89
N VAL A 23 18.42 -4.96 -33.74
CA VAL A 23 17.22 -5.70 -34.16
C VAL A 23 16.54 -6.39 -32.94
N VAL A 24 17.31 -7.03 -32.08
CA VAL A 24 16.77 -7.65 -30.85
C VAL A 24 16.13 -6.63 -29.93
N LEU A 25 16.75 -5.47 -29.72
CA LEU A 25 16.19 -4.39 -28.89
C LEU A 25 14.89 -3.82 -29.47
N ILE A 26 14.82 -3.63 -30.78
CA ILE A 26 13.61 -3.15 -31.47
C ILE A 26 12.50 -4.21 -31.34
N ALA A 27 12.78 -5.47 -31.55
CA ALA A 27 11.80 -6.54 -31.39
C ALA A 27 11.29 -6.64 -29.96
N ALA A 28 12.18 -6.53 -28.98
CA ALA A 28 11.81 -6.48 -27.55
C ALA A 28 10.92 -5.25 -27.24
N ALA A 29 11.25 -4.11 -27.78
CA ALA A 29 10.46 -2.88 -27.58
C ALA A 29 9.04 -3.01 -28.17
N ILE A 30 8.92 -3.57 -29.37
CA ILE A 30 7.62 -3.87 -30.00
C ILE A 30 6.83 -4.86 -29.15
N GLY A 31 7.46 -5.91 -28.66
CA GLY A 31 6.82 -6.92 -27.80
C GLY A 31 6.30 -6.30 -26.49
N VAL A 32 7.11 -5.48 -25.83
CA VAL A 32 6.70 -4.76 -24.62
C VAL A 32 5.52 -3.81 -24.91
N HIS A 33 5.61 -3.04 -25.99
CA HIS A 33 4.52 -2.12 -26.36
C HIS A 33 3.22 -2.88 -26.64
N ALA A 34 3.26 -3.94 -27.43
CA ALA A 34 2.11 -4.78 -27.76
C ALA A 34 1.49 -5.43 -26.51
N HIS A 35 2.32 -5.92 -25.57
CA HIS A 35 1.85 -6.51 -24.33
C HIS A 35 1.07 -5.52 -23.47
N TYR A 36 1.50 -4.26 -23.42
CA TYR A 36 0.90 -3.24 -22.56
C TYR A 36 -0.16 -2.37 -23.24
N GLN A 37 -0.53 -2.62 -24.50
CA GLN A 37 -1.56 -1.84 -25.19
C GLN A 37 -2.90 -1.81 -24.46
N ASN A 38 -3.30 -2.93 -23.84
CA ASN A 38 -4.56 -3.10 -23.14
C ASN A 38 -4.37 -3.52 -21.67
N ARG A 39 -3.22 -3.17 -21.07
CA ARG A 39 -2.87 -3.56 -19.71
C ARG A 39 -2.35 -2.38 -18.91
N TRP A 40 -2.56 -2.44 -17.60
CA TRP A 40 -1.93 -1.49 -16.71
C TRP A 40 -0.41 -1.56 -16.80
N TYR A 41 0.24 -0.41 -16.87
CA TYR A 41 1.69 -0.32 -16.94
C TYR A 41 2.37 -0.82 -15.66
N PRO A 42 3.66 -1.20 -15.72
CA PRO A 42 4.40 -1.66 -14.55
C PRO A 42 4.35 -0.65 -13.40
N GLY A 43 4.16 -1.14 -12.16
CA GLY A 43 4.07 -0.31 -10.95
C GLY A 43 2.76 0.44 -10.80
N SER A 44 1.73 0.14 -11.61
CA SER A 44 0.39 0.71 -11.45
C SER A 44 -0.30 0.12 -10.24
N THR A 45 -0.86 0.98 -9.40
CA THR A 45 -1.64 0.58 -8.23
C THR A 45 -3.02 1.22 -8.24
N PHE A 46 -4.03 0.46 -7.86
CA PHE A 46 -5.39 0.91 -7.69
C PHE A 46 -5.84 0.62 -6.25
N ASN A 47 -6.15 1.68 -5.47
CA ASN A 47 -6.40 1.58 -4.02
C ASN A 47 -5.28 0.83 -3.27
N LYS A 48 -4.03 1.08 -3.63
CA LYS A 48 -2.82 0.38 -3.13
C LYS A 48 -2.73 -1.10 -3.52
N VAL A 49 -3.68 -1.65 -4.26
CA VAL A 49 -3.60 -2.99 -4.84
C VAL A 49 -2.79 -2.92 -6.12
N ASP A 50 -1.77 -3.75 -6.26
CA ASP A 50 -0.99 -3.85 -7.49
C ASP A 50 -1.85 -4.45 -8.62
N VAL A 51 -1.95 -3.68 -9.71
CA VAL A 51 -2.70 -4.05 -10.93
C VAL A 51 -1.82 -4.12 -12.17
N SER A 52 -0.50 -4.06 -11.99
CA SER A 52 0.47 -4.11 -13.07
C SER A 52 0.22 -5.31 -13.99
N GLY A 53 0.22 -5.08 -15.30
CA GLY A 53 0.02 -6.12 -16.31
C GLY A 53 -1.40 -6.66 -16.42
N MET A 54 -2.35 -6.20 -15.61
CA MET A 54 -3.75 -6.62 -15.71
C MET A 54 -4.50 -5.82 -16.77
N ILE A 55 -5.50 -6.42 -17.40
CA ILE A 55 -6.50 -5.67 -18.17
C ILE A 55 -7.41 -4.88 -17.21
N TYR A 56 -8.12 -3.88 -17.74
CA TYR A 56 -8.95 -2.99 -16.94
C TYR A 56 -9.99 -3.74 -16.09
N GLU A 57 -10.73 -4.65 -16.70
CA GLU A 57 -11.82 -5.41 -16.06
C GLU A 57 -11.31 -6.31 -14.92
N GLU A 58 -10.17 -6.98 -15.10
CA GLU A 58 -9.53 -7.79 -14.08
C GLU A 58 -9.09 -6.93 -12.89
N SER A 59 -8.54 -5.75 -13.17
CA SER A 59 -8.10 -4.82 -12.13
C SER A 59 -9.26 -4.33 -11.27
N VAL A 60 -10.38 -3.97 -11.90
CA VAL A 60 -11.61 -3.56 -11.20
C VAL A 60 -12.14 -4.70 -10.33
N LYS A 61 -12.21 -5.92 -10.87
CA LYS A 61 -12.67 -7.11 -10.12
C LYS A 61 -11.77 -7.40 -8.91
N LYS A 62 -10.45 -7.35 -9.10
CA LYS A 62 -9.47 -7.57 -8.01
C LYS A 62 -9.62 -6.53 -6.90
N VAL A 63 -9.77 -5.26 -7.26
CA VAL A 63 -9.92 -4.17 -6.31
C VAL A 63 -11.25 -4.24 -5.57
N LYS A 64 -12.36 -4.52 -6.26
CA LYS A 64 -13.67 -4.76 -5.59
C LYS A 64 -13.53 -5.88 -4.55
N LYS A 65 -12.92 -7.01 -4.89
CA LYS A 65 -12.67 -8.10 -3.93
C LYS A 65 -11.83 -7.66 -2.74
N SER A 66 -10.81 -6.83 -2.97
CA SER A 66 -9.97 -6.28 -1.88
C SER A 66 -10.76 -5.35 -0.95
N ILE A 67 -11.67 -4.54 -1.50
CA ILE A 67 -12.57 -3.67 -0.72
C ILE A 67 -13.54 -4.51 0.12
N ASP A 68 -14.16 -5.52 -0.47
CA ASP A 68 -15.11 -6.42 0.22
C ASP A 68 -14.46 -7.17 1.40
N SER A 69 -13.17 -7.48 1.28
CA SER A 69 -12.40 -8.17 2.33
C SER A 69 -11.64 -7.23 3.26
N TYR A 70 -11.78 -5.92 3.09
CA TYR A 70 -11.03 -4.94 3.86
C TYR A 70 -11.38 -4.99 5.35
N LYS A 71 -10.33 -4.95 6.18
CA LYS A 71 -10.44 -4.89 7.64
C LYS A 71 -9.46 -3.84 8.17
N LEU A 72 -10.00 -2.82 8.83
CA LEU A 72 -9.22 -1.84 9.56
C LEU A 72 -8.87 -2.43 10.94
N LYS A 73 -7.60 -2.69 11.19
CA LYS A 73 -7.11 -3.12 12.49
C LYS A 73 -6.63 -1.93 13.27
N ILE A 74 -7.24 -1.66 14.41
CA ILE A 74 -6.86 -0.60 15.34
C ILE A 74 -6.14 -1.29 16.50
N LYS A 75 -4.97 -0.76 16.85
CA LYS A 75 -4.19 -1.25 18.00
C LYS A 75 -4.18 -0.17 19.06
N GLY A 76 -4.55 -0.53 20.26
CA GLY A 76 -4.44 0.28 21.47
C GLY A 76 -3.26 -0.15 22.33
N ARG A 77 -3.06 0.54 23.45
CA ARG A 77 -2.09 0.16 24.49
C ARG A 77 -2.54 -1.13 25.16
N ASN A 78 -1.63 -1.75 25.93
CA ASN A 78 -1.89 -2.98 26.69
C ASN A 78 -2.53 -4.10 25.84
N ASN A 79 -2.03 -4.29 24.61
CA ASN A 79 -2.51 -5.29 23.65
C ASN A 79 -3.97 -5.14 23.22
N GLY A 80 -4.59 -3.97 23.47
CA GLY A 80 -5.93 -3.66 22.98
C GLY A 80 -5.97 -3.74 21.46
N GLN A 81 -6.97 -4.44 20.91
CA GLN A 81 -7.15 -4.57 19.46
C GLN A 81 -8.63 -4.50 19.12
N GLU A 82 -8.92 -3.83 18.03
CA GLU A 82 -10.24 -3.81 17.43
C GLU A 82 -10.15 -3.95 15.92
N VAL A 83 -11.14 -4.58 15.32
CA VAL A 83 -11.21 -4.77 13.87
C VAL A 83 -12.54 -4.23 13.37
N ILE A 84 -12.48 -3.25 12.48
CA ILE A 84 -13.64 -2.69 11.80
C ILE A 84 -13.63 -3.20 10.36
N SER A 85 -14.68 -3.87 9.92
CA SER A 85 -14.81 -4.32 8.53
C SER A 85 -15.18 -3.16 7.61
N GLY A 86 -14.77 -3.24 6.33
CA GLY A 86 -15.15 -2.23 5.34
C GLY A 86 -16.65 -2.03 5.22
N LYS A 87 -17.44 -3.10 5.39
CA LYS A 87 -18.91 -3.05 5.34
C LYS A 87 -19.52 -2.20 6.44
N GLU A 88 -18.94 -2.22 7.64
CA GLU A 88 -19.44 -1.44 8.79
C GLU A 88 -19.28 0.07 8.62
N ILE A 89 -18.39 0.51 7.74
CA ILE A 89 -18.11 1.90 7.44
C ILE A 89 -18.53 2.30 6.02
N ASP A 90 -19.34 1.47 5.34
CA ASP A 90 -19.74 1.62 3.95
C ASP A 90 -18.54 1.88 3.00
N LEU A 91 -17.43 1.18 3.23
CA LEU A 91 -16.31 1.26 2.33
C LEU A 91 -16.72 0.66 0.99
N ALA A 92 -16.81 1.49 -0.03
CA ALA A 92 -17.28 1.11 -1.35
C ALA A 92 -16.41 1.71 -2.46
N PHE A 93 -16.53 1.12 -3.63
CA PHE A 93 -15.95 1.63 -4.85
C PHE A 93 -16.72 2.88 -5.33
N LYS A 94 -16.08 4.04 -5.33
CA LYS A 94 -16.77 5.32 -5.53
C LYS A 94 -17.17 5.59 -6.98
N THR A 95 -16.26 5.39 -7.94
CA THR A 95 -16.51 5.67 -9.35
C THR A 95 -15.56 4.91 -10.27
N GLU A 96 -16.11 4.32 -11.32
CA GLU A 96 -15.30 3.71 -12.39
C GLU A 96 -14.71 4.77 -13.33
N SER A 97 -15.33 5.96 -13.45
CA SER A 97 -14.86 7.02 -14.36
C SER A 97 -13.42 7.43 -14.08
N HIS A 98 -13.07 7.75 -12.84
CA HIS A 98 -11.71 8.11 -12.46
C HIS A 98 -10.66 7.04 -12.80
N VAL A 99 -11.03 5.78 -12.62
CA VAL A 99 -10.14 4.65 -12.94
C VAL A 99 -9.97 4.52 -14.44
N LYS A 100 -11.07 4.64 -15.18
CA LYS A 100 -11.07 4.58 -16.64
C LYS A 100 -10.27 5.73 -17.25
N ASP A 101 -10.39 6.92 -16.69
CA ASP A 101 -9.62 8.09 -17.13
C ASP A 101 -8.13 7.94 -16.85
N ALA A 102 -7.76 7.43 -15.66
CA ALA A 102 -6.37 7.14 -15.34
C ALA A 102 -5.78 6.03 -16.24
N TYR A 103 -6.59 4.99 -16.53
CA TYR A 103 -6.22 3.93 -17.46
C TYR A 103 -5.97 4.47 -18.87
N LYS A 104 -6.86 5.31 -19.41
CA LYS A 104 -6.68 5.95 -20.71
C LYS A 104 -5.49 6.89 -20.71
N LYS A 105 -5.33 7.70 -19.66
CA LYS A 105 -4.24 8.66 -19.53
C LYS A 105 -2.87 7.99 -19.51
N GLN A 106 -2.70 6.83 -18.87
CA GLN A 106 -1.42 6.15 -18.92
C GLN A 106 -1.09 5.66 -20.35
N HIS A 107 -2.11 5.21 -21.12
CA HIS A 107 -1.92 4.75 -22.50
C HIS A 107 -1.65 5.90 -23.51
N SER A 108 -1.88 7.15 -23.12
CA SER A 108 -1.43 8.30 -23.91
C SER A 108 0.08 8.58 -23.74
N GLN A 109 0.76 7.86 -22.87
CA GLN A 109 2.21 7.97 -22.62
C GLN A 109 2.91 6.67 -23.05
N SER A 110 4.21 6.77 -23.33
CA SER A 110 4.99 5.58 -23.62
C SER A 110 5.16 4.70 -22.38
N VAL A 111 4.97 3.39 -22.51
CA VAL A 111 5.23 2.41 -21.45
C VAL A 111 6.69 2.48 -20.96
N PHE A 112 7.61 2.84 -21.84
CA PHE A 112 9.03 3.00 -21.50
C PHE A 112 9.29 4.13 -20.52
N SER A 113 8.46 5.21 -20.53
CA SER A 113 8.56 6.27 -19.53
C SER A 113 8.26 5.76 -18.11
N THR A 114 7.48 4.71 -17.99
CA THR A 114 7.18 4.05 -16.70
C THR A 114 8.30 3.09 -16.30
N ILE A 115 8.80 2.29 -17.25
CA ILE A 115 9.86 1.32 -16.99
C ILE A 115 11.18 2.01 -16.64
N PHE A 116 11.59 3.01 -17.41
CA PHE A 116 12.87 3.69 -17.25
C PHE A 116 12.80 5.02 -16.50
N GLY A 117 11.65 5.70 -16.56
CA GLY A 117 11.43 7.00 -15.92
C GLY A 117 10.82 6.95 -14.52
N GLY A 118 10.50 5.77 -14.00
CA GLY A 118 9.95 5.57 -12.65
C GLY A 118 8.55 6.16 -12.44
N LYS A 119 7.86 6.63 -13.48
CA LYS A 119 6.49 7.15 -13.39
C LYS A 119 5.51 6.02 -13.10
N LYS A 120 4.90 6.04 -11.91
CA LYS A 120 3.93 5.02 -11.50
C LYS A 120 2.53 5.60 -11.48
N THR A 121 1.56 4.89 -12.08
CA THR A 121 0.16 5.27 -12.03
C THR A 121 -0.45 4.83 -10.72
N LYS A 122 -0.97 5.78 -9.94
CA LYS A 122 -1.67 5.52 -8.68
C LYS A 122 -3.09 6.05 -8.79
N VAL A 123 -4.06 5.18 -8.56
CA VAL A 123 -5.48 5.54 -8.60
C VAL A 123 -6.12 5.25 -7.25
N THR A 124 -6.89 6.20 -6.74
CA THR A 124 -7.71 6.01 -5.54
C THR A 124 -9.16 6.28 -5.91
N ALA A 125 -10.00 5.28 -5.72
CA ALA A 125 -11.42 5.35 -6.08
C ALA A 125 -12.28 4.62 -5.04
N VAL A 126 -12.09 4.95 -3.76
CA VAL A 126 -12.93 4.47 -2.66
C VAL A 126 -13.66 5.63 -2.00
N ALA A 127 -14.84 5.33 -1.51
CA ALA A 127 -15.58 6.18 -0.58
C ALA A 127 -15.88 5.39 0.69
N LEU A 128 -16.01 6.08 1.78
CA LEU A 128 -16.47 5.53 3.06
C LEU A 128 -17.45 6.52 3.71
N SER A 129 -18.27 6.03 4.60
CA SER A 129 -19.14 6.88 5.43
C SER A 129 -18.37 7.36 6.66
N GLU A 130 -17.97 8.65 6.66
CA GLU A 130 -17.33 9.27 7.82
C GLU A 130 -18.21 9.20 9.07
N GLN A 131 -19.53 9.33 8.89
CA GLN A 131 -20.48 9.25 9.99
C GLN A 131 -20.46 7.87 10.64
N LYS A 132 -20.51 6.79 9.83
CA LYS A 132 -20.42 5.42 10.34
C LYS A 132 -19.07 5.13 10.99
N LEU A 133 -17.97 5.60 10.37
CA LEU A 133 -16.65 5.47 10.95
C LEU A 133 -16.57 6.18 12.31
N LYS A 134 -17.02 7.43 12.41
CA LYS A 134 -17.07 8.18 13.68
C LYS A 134 -17.95 7.49 14.72
N ALA A 135 -19.12 6.95 14.33
CA ALA A 135 -19.99 6.21 15.23
C ALA A 135 -19.31 4.93 15.76
N LYS A 136 -18.64 4.18 14.88
CA LYS A 136 -17.88 2.99 15.29
C LYS A 136 -16.73 3.33 16.23
N LEU A 137 -15.94 4.36 15.93
CA LEU A 137 -14.86 4.79 16.81
C LEU A 137 -15.38 5.23 18.20
N LYS A 138 -16.50 5.95 18.25
CA LYS A 138 -17.13 6.31 19.54
C LYS A 138 -17.60 5.10 20.35
N GLN A 139 -17.89 3.97 19.71
CA GLN A 139 -18.30 2.71 20.36
C GLN A 139 -17.13 1.76 20.55
N SER A 140 -15.94 2.15 20.13
CA SER A 140 -14.73 1.33 20.20
C SER A 140 -14.47 0.86 21.63
N VAL A 141 -14.15 -0.40 21.78
CA VAL A 141 -13.71 -1.00 23.05
C VAL A 141 -12.41 -0.36 23.56
N LEU A 142 -11.60 0.19 22.66
CA LEU A 142 -10.38 0.90 23.02
C LEU A 142 -10.64 2.27 23.67
N ILE A 143 -11.86 2.80 23.51
CA ILE A 143 -12.28 4.10 24.08
C ILE A 143 -13.23 3.88 25.27
N LYS A 144 -14.16 2.93 25.14
CA LYS A 144 -15.17 2.68 26.19
C LYS A 144 -14.78 1.61 27.21
N GLY A 145 -13.82 0.76 26.84
CA GLY A 145 -13.52 -0.44 27.60
C GLY A 145 -14.50 -1.59 27.34
N SER A 146 -14.19 -2.73 27.91
CA SER A 146 -15.03 -3.95 27.96
C SER A 146 -14.62 -4.77 29.17
N ASP A 147 -15.29 -5.89 29.39
CA ASP A 147 -14.93 -6.84 30.47
C ASP A 147 -13.50 -7.39 30.29
N THR A 148 -13.04 -7.50 29.03
CA THR A 148 -11.71 -8.00 28.67
C THR A 148 -10.66 -6.91 28.45
N TYR A 149 -11.07 -5.66 28.28
CA TYR A 149 -10.19 -4.50 28.09
C TYR A 149 -10.63 -3.34 28.96
N LYS A 150 -10.03 -3.23 30.14
CA LYS A 150 -10.34 -2.15 31.09
C LYS A 150 -9.58 -0.89 30.73
N ILE A 151 -10.29 0.23 30.71
CA ILE A 151 -9.68 1.54 30.52
C ILE A 151 -9.05 2.00 31.84
N THR A 152 -7.75 2.27 31.79
CA THR A 152 -7.01 2.90 32.88
C THR A 152 -6.58 4.29 32.47
N LYS A 153 -6.91 5.30 33.28
CA LYS A 153 -6.46 6.69 33.03
C LYS A 153 -5.01 6.84 33.47
N PRO A 154 -4.25 7.72 32.82
CA PRO A 154 -2.94 8.10 33.33
C PRO A 154 -3.04 8.64 34.75
N VAL A 155 -2.09 8.30 35.57
CA VAL A 155 -1.98 8.80 36.96
C VAL A 155 -0.56 9.33 37.16
N ASP A 156 -0.43 10.56 37.57
CA ASP A 156 0.86 11.17 37.86
C ASP A 156 1.49 10.53 39.11
N ALA A 157 2.81 10.49 39.15
CA ALA A 157 3.52 10.10 40.34
C ALA A 157 3.19 11.00 41.50
N THR A 158 2.81 10.42 42.61
CA THR A 158 2.46 11.16 43.84
C THR A 158 3.21 10.64 45.05
N ILE A 159 3.39 11.52 46.06
CA ILE A 159 3.94 11.08 47.31
C ILE A 159 2.76 10.83 48.29
N VAL A 160 2.61 9.56 48.66
CA VAL A 160 1.61 9.16 49.63
C VAL A 160 2.28 8.98 50.99
N TYR A 161 1.82 9.71 52.00
CA TYR A 161 2.31 9.55 53.36
C TYR A 161 1.68 8.29 53.98
N SER A 162 2.54 7.38 54.44
CA SER A 162 2.08 6.21 55.20
C SER A 162 2.25 6.47 56.71
N ALA A 163 1.11 6.61 57.38
CA ALA A 163 1.10 6.86 58.82
C ALA A 163 1.80 5.72 59.61
N ASP A 164 1.66 4.48 59.13
CA ASP A 164 2.24 3.32 59.80
C ASP A 164 3.76 3.28 59.70
N LYS A 165 4.31 3.78 58.59
CA LYS A 165 5.73 3.72 58.25
C LYS A 165 6.49 5.00 58.60
N LYS A 166 5.74 6.09 58.95
CA LYS A 166 6.28 7.43 59.25
C LYS A 166 7.16 8.05 58.18
N TYR A 167 6.98 7.63 56.90
CA TYR A 167 7.67 8.22 55.76
C TYR A 167 6.76 8.27 54.52
N GLY A 168 7.09 9.13 53.58
CA GLY A 168 6.40 9.22 52.31
C GLY A 168 6.84 8.08 51.36
N VAL A 169 5.86 7.48 50.72
CA VAL A 169 6.09 6.49 49.65
C VAL A 169 5.75 7.14 48.31
N ILE A 170 6.64 7.05 47.35
CA ILE A 170 6.38 7.49 45.99
C ILE A 170 5.49 6.45 45.31
N GLN A 171 4.26 6.82 45.02
CA GLN A 171 3.41 6.08 44.11
C GLN A 171 3.87 6.41 42.68
N LYS A 172 4.30 5.42 41.94
CA LYS A 172 4.78 5.58 40.56
C LYS A 172 3.65 6.08 39.65
N GLU A 173 4.04 6.82 38.62
CA GLU A 173 3.16 7.17 37.50
C GLU A 173 2.65 5.91 36.79
N ASP A 174 1.45 5.98 36.25
CA ASP A 174 0.85 4.99 35.36
C ASP A 174 0.47 5.71 34.06
N GLU A 175 1.05 5.30 32.93
CA GLU A 175 0.74 5.90 31.63
C GLU A 175 -0.70 5.63 31.19
N GLY A 176 -1.41 4.72 31.85
CA GLY A 176 -2.74 4.30 31.45
C GLY A 176 -2.78 3.66 30.05
N ASN A 177 -3.99 3.44 29.55
CA ASN A 177 -4.25 2.96 28.19
C ASN A 177 -5.33 3.76 27.47
N TYR A 178 -5.60 4.96 27.98
CA TYR A 178 -6.61 5.89 27.48
C TYR A 178 -6.06 6.72 26.31
#